data_53d4bf53dd773e1cddebed92a981b25e
#
_entry.id   53d4bf53dd773e1cddebed92a981b25e
#
_cell.length_a   1.000
_cell.length_b   1.000
_cell.length_c   1.000
_cell.angle_alpha   90.00
_cell.angle_beta   90.00
_cell.angle_gamma   90.00
#
_symmetry.space_group_name_H-M   'P 1'
#
loop_
_entity.id
_entity.type
_entity.pdbx_description
1 polymer ?
#
loop_
_entity_poly.entity_id
_entity_poly.type
_entity_poly.pdbx_seq_one_letter_code
_entity_poly.pdbx_strand_id
1 'polypeptide(L)'
;MRKYKKITALCLCALLAFGVTACGRKQENKEASKGASKEIAKEVSQNASKEASNEVSKEVSQEVSKEASNEVSKVTSAEETNAETVYSNMANKASAEEVKEALSGYLNKDSVDYYIKQVNEYNDIVGSVGLQGDFTKFGKTEYDVEKISNLWKKKKGDFVGTNCRLNTFFLLKNNIKVPSIKSDGELLFLDNDSIDKGKLFDKKDKEAFNVLFSRVKTEATQDVKVHAKNMEKYFENVKFDENARMLSVVLHDNLDGDYLFVGHVGVMVPYKGGYLFVEKLTFEEPYQAIKFATKEDCYKYLQGKYADYTGEGLAKPFVMDNGKLVEVE
;
A
#
# COMPACT_ATOMS: atom_id res chain seq x y z
N MET A 1 -0.65 9.72 37.64
CA MET A 1 -1.50 10.14 36.51
C MET A 1 -0.63 10.44 35.30
N ARG A 2 -0.11 9.40 34.62
CA ARG A 2 0.74 9.51 33.40
C ARG A 2 0.66 8.19 32.61
N LYS A 3 -0.53 7.80 32.10
CA LYS A 3 -0.67 6.55 31.34
C LYS A 3 -1.62 6.62 30.13
N TYR A 4 -1.99 7.82 29.62
CA TYR A 4 -2.98 7.93 28.53
C TYR A 4 -2.51 8.78 27.33
N LYS A 5 -1.24 8.69 26.94
CA LYS A 5 -0.74 9.39 25.71
C LYS A 5 -0.10 8.50 24.66
N LYS A 6 -0.32 7.17 24.70
CA LYS A 6 0.33 6.24 23.76
C LYS A 6 -0.62 5.56 22.76
N ILE A 7 -1.83 6.08 22.50
CA ILE A 7 -2.84 5.36 21.68
C ILE A 7 -2.95 5.90 20.24
N THR A 8 -2.10 6.78 19.79
CA THR A 8 -2.38 7.52 18.54
C THR A 8 -1.69 7.01 17.26
N ALA A 9 -0.80 6.04 17.31
CA ALA A 9 -0.01 5.67 16.13
C ALA A 9 -0.45 4.39 15.41
N LEU A 10 -1.25 3.51 16.05
CA LEU A 10 -1.59 2.20 15.44
C LEU A 10 -2.91 2.18 14.68
N CYS A 11 -3.67 3.26 14.68
CA CYS A 11 -5.05 3.25 14.25
C CYS A 11 -5.31 3.73 12.82
N LEU A 12 -4.31 4.12 12.05
CA LEU A 12 -4.58 4.68 10.71
C LEU A 12 -4.96 3.63 9.64
N CYS A 13 -4.71 2.35 9.89
CA CYS A 13 -5.19 1.27 9.01
C CYS A 13 -6.39 0.47 9.55
N ALA A 14 -6.86 0.73 10.77
CA ALA A 14 -7.85 -0.13 11.43
C ALA A 14 -9.01 0.59 12.15
N LEU A 15 -9.08 1.91 12.19
CA LEU A 15 -9.99 2.64 13.08
C LEU A 15 -11.17 3.35 12.41
N LEU A 16 -11.76 2.81 11.35
CA LEU A 16 -13.06 3.30 10.88
C LEU A 16 -14.20 2.28 10.94
N ALA A 17 -14.13 1.26 11.79
CA ALA A 17 -15.14 0.20 11.81
C ALA A 17 -15.80 -0.08 13.18
N PHE A 18 -15.95 0.88 14.10
CA PHE A 18 -16.75 0.64 15.30
C PHE A 18 -17.91 1.61 15.45
N GLY A 19 -18.99 1.28 14.78
CA GLY A 19 -20.34 1.74 15.07
C GLY A 19 -21.31 0.60 14.89
N VAL A 20 -21.29 -0.43 15.77
CA VAL A 20 -22.37 -1.41 15.86
C VAL A 20 -22.74 -1.70 17.30
N THR A 21 -23.90 -1.23 17.63
CA THR A 21 -24.86 -1.50 18.67
C THR A 21 -24.83 -2.89 19.26
N ALA A 22 -24.54 -2.95 20.58
CA ALA A 22 -25.07 -3.99 21.43
C ALA A 22 -26.34 -3.45 22.10
N CYS A 23 -27.42 -4.11 21.86
CA CYS A 23 -28.72 -3.84 22.46
C CYS A 23 -28.74 -4.18 23.96
N GLY A 24 -29.13 -3.23 24.82
CA GLY A 24 -29.66 -3.58 26.12
C GLY A 24 -29.23 -2.73 27.30
N ARG A 25 -30.08 -1.77 27.67
CA ARG A 25 -30.33 -1.11 28.94
C ARG A 25 -29.71 0.24 29.28
N LYS A 26 -30.65 1.24 29.11
CA LYS A 26 -30.91 2.44 29.93
C LYS A 26 -29.81 3.44 30.25
N GLN A 27 -30.04 4.59 29.58
CA GLN A 27 -30.07 5.99 30.06
C GLN A 27 -28.83 6.61 30.71
N GLU A 28 -28.51 7.70 30.03
CA GLU A 28 -27.90 8.99 30.42
C GLU A 28 -26.45 9.22 30.00
N ASN A 29 -26.36 10.28 29.22
CA ASN A 29 -25.21 11.08 28.77
C ASN A 29 -24.86 10.97 27.27
N LYS A 30 -25.63 11.72 26.48
CA LYS A 30 -25.54 11.74 25.02
C LYS A 30 -24.93 13.04 24.44
N GLU A 31 -24.21 13.83 25.19
CA GLU A 31 -23.73 15.14 24.67
C GLU A 31 -22.21 15.37 24.62
N ALA A 32 -21.39 14.53 25.25
CA ALA A 32 -19.95 14.78 25.32
C ALA A 32 -19.08 14.14 24.24
N SER A 33 -19.60 13.22 23.42
CA SER A 33 -18.76 12.46 22.48
C SER A 33 -18.79 12.93 21.01
N LYS A 34 -19.70 13.83 20.66
CA LYS A 34 -19.80 14.38 19.29
C LYS A 34 -18.92 15.60 19.01
N GLY A 35 -18.39 16.24 20.04
CA GLY A 35 -17.53 17.41 19.90
C GLY A 35 -16.06 17.06 19.65
N ALA A 36 -15.55 16.01 20.28
CA ALA A 36 -14.12 15.68 20.24
C ALA A 36 -13.65 15.10 18.91
N SER A 37 -14.51 14.35 18.20
CA SER A 37 -14.13 13.73 16.92
C SER A 37 -14.06 14.71 15.75
N LYS A 38 -14.78 15.83 15.82
CA LYS A 38 -14.76 16.85 14.76
C LYS A 38 -13.58 17.82 14.87
N GLU A 39 -13.10 18.07 16.07
CA GLU A 39 -11.94 18.96 16.28
C GLU A 39 -10.63 18.28 15.91
N ILE A 40 -10.46 16.99 16.23
CA ILE A 40 -9.24 16.25 15.90
C ILE A 40 -9.07 16.06 14.38
N ALA A 41 -10.17 15.83 13.65
CA ALA A 41 -10.13 15.73 12.19
C ALA A 41 -9.79 17.07 11.50
N LYS A 42 -10.11 18.20 12.15
CA LYS A 42 -9.83 19.54 11.62
C LYS A 42 -8.41 20.00 11.88
N GLU A 43 -7.81 19.61 12.99
CA GLU A 43 -6.44 19.96 13.34
C GLU A 43 -5.41 19.19 12.48
N VAL A 44 -5.65 17.93 12.20
CA VAL A 44 -4.77 17.10 11.33
C VAL A 44 -4.81 17.59 9.88
N SER A 45 -5.98 18.06 9.39
CA SER A 45 -6.10 18.60 8.04
C SER A 45 -5.48 19.98 7.85
N GLN A 46 -5.37 20.79 8.92
CA GLN A 46 -4.82 22.16 8.82
C GLN A 46 -3.30 22.22 8.97
N ASN A 47 -2.66 21.25 9.62
CA ASN A 47 -1.22 21.23 9.77
C ASN A 47 -0.47 20.68 8.55
N ALA A 48 -1.09 19.79 7.78
CA ALA A 48 -0.50 19.29 6.54
C ALA A 48 -0.48 20.32 5.39
N SER A 49 -1.26 21.41 5.50
CA SER A 49 -1.38 22.42 4.44
C SER A 49 -0.49 23.67 4.62
N LYS A 50 0.29 23.77 5.70
CA LYS A 50 1.06 24.99 6.00
C LYS A 50 2.57 24.88 5.78
N GLU A 51 3.13 23.71 5.56
CA GLU A 51 4.58 23.54 5.39
C GLU A 51 5.07 23.35 3.95
N ALA A 52 4.18 23.29 2.96
CA ALA A 52 4.56 23.05 1.55
C ALA A 52 4.61 24.29 0.65
N SER A 53 4.61 25.51 1.20
CA SER A 53 4.66 26.72 0.37
C SER A 53 5.64 27.75 0.89
N ASN A 54 6.92 27.46 0.86
CA ASN A 54 7.95 28.50 0.77
C ASN A 54 9.27 27.86 0.36
N GLU A 55 9.84 28.46 -0.64
CA GLU A 55 11.14 28.28 -1.26
C GLU A 55 11.14 27.51 -2.60
N VAL A 56 11.07 28.25 -3.65
CA VAL A 56 12.07 28.43 -4.71
C VAL A 56 11.59 29.54 -5.66
N SER A 57 12.21 30.67 -5.60
CA SER A 57 12.33 31.65 -6.67
C SER A 57 13.60 32.44 -6.46
N LYS A 58 14.58 32.26 -7.30
CA LYS A 58 15.41 33.30 -7.92
C LYS A 58 16.71 32.74 -8.48
N GLU A 59 16.79 32.92 -9.77
CA GLU A 59 17.89 33.52 -10.57
C GLU A 59 19.17 32.68 -10.72
N VAL A 60 19.84 32.63 -11.83
CA VAL A 60 20.15 33.62 -12.87
C VAL A 60 20.68 32.92 -14.13
N SER A 61 20.41 33.55 -15.25
CA SER A 61 20.87 33.31 -16.62
C SER A 61 22.37 33.50 -16.86
N GLN A 62 22.79 33.07 -18.10
CA GLN A 62 23.96 33.51 -18.89
C GLN A 62 25.26 32.76 -18.67
N GLU A 63 26.07 32.46 -19.63
CA GLU A 63 26.13 32.55 -21.14
C GLU A 63 27.33 31.72 -21.65
N VAL A 64 27.17 31.11 -22.84
CA VAL A 64 28.05 31.15 -24.02
C VAL A 64 29.49 30.55 -23.97
N SER A 65 29.75 29.58 -24.71
CA SER A 65 30.25 29.33 -26.07
C SER A 65 31.51 28.46 -26.20
N LYS A 66 31.43 27.54 -27.20
CA LYS A 66 32.45 27.11 -28.20
C LYS A 66 33.73 26.42 -27.72
N GLU A 67 34.22 25.41 -28.30
CA GLU A 67 34.26 24.73 -29.60
C GLU A 67 34.92 23.34 -29.51
N ALA A 68 34.38 22.42 -30.28
CA ALA A 68 34.97 21.46 -31.20
C ALA A 68 36.19 20.58 -30.77
N SER A 69 36.12 19.28 -30.81
CA SER A 69 36.30 18.40 -31.94
C SER A 69 36.50 16.94 -31.56
N ASN A 70 35.77 16.06 -32.26
CA ASN A 70 36.07 14.69 -32.65
C ASN A 70 36.90 13.74 -31.74
N GLU A 71 36.27 12.63 -31.27
CA GLU A 71 36.41 11.34 -31.95
C GLU A 71 35.43 10.28 -31.43
N VAL A 72 35.02 9.43 -32.33
CA VAL A 72 34.05 8.36 -32.26
C VAL A 72 34.49 7.28 -31.27
N SER A 73 33.65 7.02 -30.26
CA SER A 73 33.54 5.73 -29.68
C SER A 73 32.07 5.44 -29.41
N LYS A 74 31.55 4.52 -30.21
CA LYS A 74 30.19 4.02 -30.19
C LYS A 74 29.95 3.24 -28.89
N VAL A 75 29.51 3.94 -27.85
CA VAL A 75 28.86 3.36 -26.68
C VAL A 75 27.38 3.60 -26.85
N THR A 76 26.64 2.55 -27.04
CA THR A 76 25.17 2.58 -27.00
C THR A 76 24.76 3.09 -25.62
N SER A 77 24.55 4.39 -25.53
CA SER A 77 23.85 4.99 -24.40
C SER A 77 22.42 4.46 -24.44
N ALA A 78 22.04 3.67 -23.44
CA ALA A 78 20.64 3.49 -23.13
C ALA A 78 20.07 4.91 -22.96
N GLU A 79 19.12 5.28 -23.82
CA GLU A 79 18.31 6.48 -23.61
C GLU A 79 17.66 6.31 -22.23
N GLU A 80 18.05 7.13 -21.27
CA GLU A 80 17.27 7.35 -20.05
C GLU A 80 15.92 7.89 -20.51
N THR A 81 14.95 7.00 -20.67
CA THR A 81 13.57 7.37 -20.92
C THR A 81 13.07 8.03 -19.64
N ASN A 82 13.06 9.35 -19.64
CA ASN A 82 12.48 10.19 -18.60
C ASN A 82 10.95 10.05 -18.67
N ALA A 83 10.45 8.82 -18.55
CA ALA A 83 9.04 8.49 -18.64
C ALA A 83 8.37 8.97 -17.36
N GLU A 84 7.42 9.88 -17.52
CA GLU A 84 6.65 10.43 -16.40
C GLU A 84 5.87 9.33 -15.67
N THR A 85 5.92 9.32 -14.33
CA THR A 85 5.10 8.42 -13.51
C THR A 85 3.63 8.76 -13.71
N VAL A 86 2.84 7.77 -14.12
CA VAL A 86 1.40 7.92 -14.36
C VAL A 86 0.60 6.86 -13.60
N TYR A 87 -0.63 7.18 -13.23
CA TYR A 87 -1.50 6.27 -12.50
C TYR A 87 -2.92 6.23 -13.06
N SER A 88 -3.64 5.17 -12.72
CA SER A 88 -5.07 4.98 -12.98
C SER A 88 -5.71 4.20 -11.83
N ASN A 89 -6.97 4.46 -11.52
CA ASN A 89 -7.80 3.60 -10.68
C ASN A 89 -8.49 2.50 -11.51
N MET A 90 -8.15 2.37 -12.79
CA MET A 90 -8.77 1.42 -13.71
C MET A 90 -10.30 1.60 -13.80
N ALA A 91 -10.77 2.86 -13.69
CA ALA A 91 -12.19 3.18 -13.66
C ALA A 91 -12.84 3.22 -15.06
N ASN A 92 -12.08 2.89 -16.10
CA ASN A 92 -12.63 2.64 -17.43
C ASN A 92 -12.11 1.31 -18.01
N LYS A 93 -12.81 0.83 -19.05
CA LYS A 93 -12.50 -0.45 -19.67
C LYS A 93 -11.10 -0.49 -20.27
N ALA A 94 -10.64 0.58 -20.88
CA ALA A 94 -9.35 0.61 -21.59
C ALA A 94 -8.18 0.41 -20.61
N SER A 95 -8.15 1.15 -19.52
CA SER A 95 -7.11 1.03 -18.51
C SER A 95 -7.17 -0.31 -17.75
N ALA A 96 -8.37 -0.82 -17.46
CA ALA A 96 -8.55 -2.12 -16.82
C ALA A 96 -8.04 -3.26 -17.71
N GLU A 97 -8.34 -3.24 -19.03
CA GLU A 97 -7.83 -4.24 -19.98
C GLU A 97 -6.31 -4.11 -20.18
N GLU A 98 -5.76 -2.90 -20.25
CA GLU A 98 -4.31 -2.68 -20.33
C GLU A 98 -3.57 -3.29 -19.12
N VAL A 99 -4.09 -3.07 -17.90
CA VAL A 99 -3.53 -3.66 -16.68
C VAL A 99 -3.68 -5.18 -16.68
N LYS A 100 -4.85 -5.69 -17.07
CA LYS A 100 -5.10 -7.12 -17.22
C LYS A 100 -4.10 -7.79 -18.16
N GLU A 101 -3.88 -7.22 -19.34
CA GLU A 101 -2.93 -7.73 -20.33
C GLU A 101 -1.51 -7.76 -19.77
N ALA A 102 -1.07 -6.65 -19.14
CA ALA A 102 0.25 -6.56 -18.54
C ALA A 102 0.48 -7.62 -17.44
N LEU A 103 -0.49 -7.79 -16.54
CA LEU A 103 -0.41 -8.78 -15.47
C LEU A 103 -0.44 -10.22 -15.98
N SER A 104 -1.26 -10.50 -17.01
CA SER A 104 -1.42 -11.85 -17.58
C SER A 104 -0.17 -12.39 -18.25
N GLY A 105 0.80 -11.53 -18.57
CA GLY A 105 2.11 -11.92 -19.09
C GLY A 105 3.00 -12.61 -18.03
N TYR A 106 2.70 -12.42 -16.75
CA TYR A 106 3.56 -12.87 -15.65
C TYR A 106 2.83 -13.64 -14.56
N LEU A 107 1.51 -13.51 -14.46
CA LEU A 107 0.70 -14.07 -13.39
C LEU A 107 -0.30 -15.10 -13.92
N ASN A 108 -0.77 -15.96 -13.03
CA ASN A 108 -1.83 -16.92 -13.36
C ASN A 108 -3.09 -16.19 -13.84
N LYS A 109 -3.62 -16.65 -14.98
CA LYS A 109 -4.76 -16.01 -15.65
C LYS A 109 -6.00 -15.89 -14.75
N ASP A 110 -6.33 -16.94 -14.00
CA ASP A 110 -7.52 -16.95 -13.14
C ASP A 110 -7.36 -15.96 -11.98
N SER A 111 -6.12 -15.81 -11.46
CA SER A 111 -5.79 -14.79 -10.45
C SER A 111 -5.97 -13.37 -10.99
N VAL A 112 -5.52 -13.12 -12.22
CA VAL A 112 -5.65 -11.80 -12.88
C VAL A 112 -7.12 -11.52 -13.20
N ASP A 113 -7.85 -12.47 -13.77
CA ASP A 113 -9.28 -12.32 -14.07
C ASP A 113 -10.09 -12.02 -12.81
N TYR A 114 -9.76 -12.71 -11.70
CA TYR A 114 -10.40 -12.44 -10.40
C TYR A 114 -10.06 -11.03 -9.88
N TYR A 115 -8.79 -10.62 -9.94
CA TYR A 115 -8.36 -9.28 -9.53
C TYR A 115 -9.10 -8.18 -10.30
N ILE A 116 -9.15 -8.27 -11.63
CA ILE A 116 -9.86 -7.30 -12.47
C ILE A 116 -11.37 -7.28 -12.18
N LYS A 117 -11.96 -8.45 -11.89
CA LYS A 117 -13.36 -8.52 -11.45
C LYS A 117 -13.57 -7.74 -10.14
N GLN A 118 -12.66 -7.86 -9.16
CA GLN A 118 -12.73 -7.10 -7.91
C GLN A 118 -12.57 -5.59 -8.14
N VAL A 119 -11.65 -5.20 -9.02
CA VAL A 119 -11.46 -3.78 -9.44
C VAL A 119 -12.76 -3.24 -10.03
N ASN A 120 -13.34 -3.93 -11.01
CA ASN A 120 -14.57 -3.47 -11.67
C ASN A 120 -15.74 -3.39 -10.69
N GLU A 121 -15.93 -4.42 -9.85
CA GLU A 121 -16.99 -4.41 -8.84
C GLU A 121 -16.85 -3.25 -7.85
N TYR A 122 -15.62 -2.99 -7.38
CA TYR A 122 -15.35 -1.86 -6.50
C TYR A 122 -15.66 -0.53 -7.20
N ASN A 123 -15.15 -0.34 -8.42
CA ASN A 123 -15.35 0.88 -9.19
C ASN A 123 -16.84 1.13 -9.52
N ASP A 124 -17.60 0.08 -9.82
CA ASP A 124 -19.05 0.16 -10.05
C ASP A 124 -19.81 0.65 -8.79
N ILE A 125 -19.35 0.23 -7.61
CA ILE A 125 -20.00 0.61 -6.35
C ILE A 125 -19.65 2.06 -5.96
N VAL A 126 -18.38 2.47 -6.12
CA VAL A 126 -17.86 3.73 -5.58
C VAL A 126 -17.56 4.78 -6.66
N GLY A 127 -17.84 4.51 -7.94
CA GLY A 127 -17.44 5.35 -9.09
C GLY A 127 -17.85 6.83 -9.01
N SER A 128 -18.85 7.16 -8.17
CA SER A 128 -19.28 8.56 -7.96
C SER A 128 -18.31 9.40 -7.10
N VAL A 129 -17.18 8.84 -6.65
CA VAL A 129 -16.17 9.58 -5.85
C VAL A 129 -15.03 10.17 -6.70
N GLY A 130 -15.13 10.11 -8.03
CA GLY A 130 -14.12 10.73 -8.90
C GLY A 130 -12.87 9.88 -9.13
N LEU A 131 -13.06 8.57 -9.38
CA LEU A 131 -11.97 7.67 -9.73
C LEU A 131 -11.37 8.00 -11.09
N GLN A 132 -10.04 7.91 -11.19
CA GLN A 132 -9.31 8.15 -12.43
C GLN A 132 -9.42 6.94 -13.37
N GLY A 133 -9.98 7.16 -14.57
CA GLY A 133 -10.13 6.13 -15.59
C GLY A 133 -8.86 5.93 -16.40
N ASP A 134 -8.42 6.98 -17.10
CA ASP A 134 -7.21 6.92 -17.92
C ASP A 134 -5.93 7.02 -17.09
N PHE A 135 -4.80 6.54 -17.65
CA PHE A 135 -3.52 6.82 -17.04
C PHE A 135 -3.17 8.31 -17.19
N THR A 136 -2.99 8.97 -16.05
CA THR A 136 -2.66 10.39 -15.96
C THR A 136 -1.45 10.60 -15.05
N LYS A 137 -0.83 11.77 -15.12
CA LYS A 137 0.31 12.14 -14.28
C LYS A 137 0.02 11.83 -12.81
N PHE A 138 0.96 11.14 -12.17
CA PHE A 138 0.85 10.82 -10.76
C PHE A 138 0.92 12.12 -9.92
N GLY A 139 0.03 12.23 -8.96
CA GLY A 139 -0.05 13.36 -8.04
C GLY A 139 -0.71 12.95 -6.73
N LYS A 140 -0.80 13.88 -5.79
CA LYS A 140 -1.51 13.64 -4.55
C LYS A 140 -2.99 13.40 -4.85
N THR A 141 -3.49 12.23 -4.51
CA THR A 141 -4.89 11.85 -4.62
C THR A 141 -5.54 11.83 -3.24
N GLU A 142 -6.69 12.45 -3.13
CA GLU A 142 -7.51 12.41 -1.91
C GLU A 142 -8.86 11.80 -2.28
N TYR A 143 -9.28 10.81 -1.50
CA TYR A 143 -10.56 10.14 -1.69
C TYR A 143 -11.50 10.43 -0.53
N ASP A 144 -12.78 10.62 -0.84
CA ASP A 144 -13.83 10.75 0.18
C ASP A 144 -14.14 9.38 0.80
N VAL A 145 -13.31 9.00 1.77
CA VAL A 145 -13.36 7.70 2.45
C VAL A 145 -14.72 7.46 3.13
N GLU A 146 -15.33 8.51 3.70
CA GLU A 146 -16.64 8.39 4.34
C GLU A 146 -17.71 8.04 3.30
N LYS A 147 -17.71 8.73 2.17
CA LYS A 147 -18.64 8.44 1.06
C LYS A 147 -18.42 7.05 0.48
N ILE A 148 -17.18 6.64 0.28
CA ILE A 148 -16.82 5.28 -0.18
C ILE A 148 -17.38 4.24 0.79
N SER A 149 -17.09 4.36 2.09
CA SER A 149 -17.56 3.43 3.13
C SER A 149 -19.07 3.32 3.15
N ASN A 150 -19.79 4.45 3.02
CA ASN A 150 -21.25 4.46 2.99
C ASN A 150 -21.81 3.76 1.74
N LEU A 151 -21.23 4.00 0.56
CA LEU A 151 -21.61 3.33 -0.69
C LEU A 151 -21.34 1.83 -0.61
N TRP A 152 -20.15 1.44 -0.12
CA TRP A 152 -19.76 0.04 0.04
C TRP A 152 -20.69 -0.69 1.01
N LYS A 153 -20.88 -0.14 2.21
CA LYS A 153 -21.77 -0.72 3.23
C LYS A 153 -23.20 -0.90 2.74
N LYS A 154 -23.73 0.08 2.00
CA LYS A 154 -25.06 -0.01 1.39
C LYS A 154 -25.19 -1.19 0.42
N LYS A 155 -24.13 -1.53 -0.30
CA LYS A 155 -24.12 -2.58 -1.32
C LYS A 155 -23.71 -3.95 -0.78
N LYS A 156 -22.74 -3.97 0.16
CA LYS A 156 -22.07 -5.19 0.63
C LYS A 156 -22.35 -5.56 2.09
N GLY A 157 -23.11 -4.72 2.83
CA GLY A 157 -23.44 -4.97 4.24
C GLY A 157 -22.19 -4.93 5.10
N ASP A 158 -22.00 -5.98 5.92
CA ASP A 158 -20.89 -6.09 6.87
C ASP A 158 -19.60 -6.65 6.25
N PHE A 159 -19.58 -6.94 4.96
CA PHE A 159 -18.36 -7.33 4.27
C PHE A 159 -17.53 -6.08 3.96
N VAL A 160 -16.40 -5.91 4.65
CA VAL A 160 -15.55 -4.72 4.55
C VAL A 160 -14.76 -4.62 3.22
N GLY A 161 -14.79 -5.66 2.39
CA GLY A 161 -14.03 -5.70 1.15
C GLY A 161 -12.64 -6.31 1.32
N THR A 162 -11.71 -5.91 0.48
CA THR A 162 -10.33 -6.40 0.47
C THR A 162 -9.34 -5.25 0.57
N ASN A 163 -8.15 -5.51 1.12
CA ASN A 163 -7.05 -4.56 1.27
C ASN A 163 -5.82 -4.93 0.41
N CYS A 164 -4.71 -4.24 0.64
CA CYS A 164 -3.45 -4.45 -0.06
C CYS A 164 -2.94 -5.90 0.07
N ARG A 165 -2.96 -6.48 1.28
CA ARG A 165 -2.46 -7.84 1.55
C ARG A 165 -3.31 -8.91 0.85
N LEU A 166 -4.63 -8.82 0.96
CA LEU A 166 -5.56 -9.75 0.32
C LEU A 166 -5.41 -9.75 -1.20
N ASN A 167 -5.36 -8.57 -1.81
CA ASN A 167 -5.22 -8.44 -3.27
C ASN A 167 -3.85 -8.89 -3.78
N THR A 168 -2.78 -8.56 -3.06
CA THR A 168 -1.44 -9.05 -3.41
C THR A 168 -1.37 -10.57 -3.34
N PHE A 169 -1.95 -11.18 -2.30
CA PHE A 169 -1.98 -12.63 -2.20
C PHE A 169 -2.82 -13.28 -3.31
N PHE A 170 -3.98 -12.72 -3.66
CA PHE A 170 -4.76 -13.20 -4.82
C PHE A 170 -3.94 -13.27 -6.10
N LEU A 171 -3.18 -12.22 -6.39
CA LEU A 171 -2.34 -12.15 -7.58
C LEU A 171 -1.19 -13.16 -7.53
N LEU A 172 -0.53 -13.28 -6.38
CA LEU A 172 0.73 -14.02 -6.27
C LEU A 172 0.61 -15.48 -5.82
N LYS A 173 -0.52 -15.94 -5.25
CA LYS A 173 -0.63 -17.25 -4.61
C LYS A 173 -0.27 -18.44 -5.50
N ASN A 174 -0.38 -18.32 -6.81
CA ASN A 174 0.02 -19.33 -7.78
C ASN A 174 1.47 -19.18 -8.28
N ASN A 175 2.10 -18.05 -8.00
CA ASN A 175 3.46 -17.71 -8.41
C ASN A 175 4.48 -17.82 -7.26
N ILE A 176 4.02 -17.84 -6.00
CA ILE A 176 4.88 -17.96 -4.83
C ILE A 176 4.68 -19.28 -4.11
N LYS A 177 5.70 -19.71 -3.34
CA LYS A 177 5.56 -20.87 -2.44
C LYS A 177 5.84 -20.41 -1.03
N VAL A 178 4.80 -20.43 -0.21
CA VAL A 178 4.88 -20.09 1.21
C VAL A 178 5.10 -21.37 2.01
N PRO A 179 6.09 -21.42 2.94
CA PRO A 179 6.34 -22.59 3.77
C PRO A 179 5.18 -22.81 4.77
N SER A 180 4.96 -24.07 5.15
CA SER A 180 4.01 -24.39 6.21
C SER A 180 4.69 -24.26 7.57
N ILE A 181 4.59 -23.09 8.18
CA ILE A 181 5.13 -22.78 9.52
C ILE A 181 4.03 -22.15 10.37
N LYS A 182 4.27 -22.07 11.68
CA LYS A 182 3.34 -21.39 12.59
C LYS A 182 3.32 -19.89 12.28
N SER A 183 2.12 -19.33 12.08
CA SER A 183 1.89 -17.90 11.90
C SER A 183 1.56 -17.21 13.22
N ASP A 184 1.89 -15.93 13.32
CA ASP A 184 1.35 -14.99 14.30
C ASP A 184 0.45 -13.98 13.58
N GLY A 185 -0.83 -14.27 13.55
CA GLY A 185 -1.86 -13.50 12.84
C GLY A 185 -2.53 -12.41 13.68
N GLU A 186 -1.94 -11.98 14.80
CA GLU A 186 -2.54 -11.00 15.73
C GLU A 186 -2.99 -9.73 15.00
N LEU A 187 -2.19 -9.22 14.06
CA LEU A 187 -2.50 -8.01 13.29
C LEU A 187 -3.36 -8.30 12.03
N LEU A 188 -3.77 -9.56 11.80
CA LEU A 188 -4.54 -9.97 10.62
C LEU A 188 -6.02 -10.22 10.91
N PHE A 189 -6.54 -9.73 12.04
CA PHE A 189 -7.93 -10.02 12.44
C PHE A 189 -8.97 -9.49 11.44
N LEU A 190 -8.77 -8.28 10.89
CA LEU A 190 -9.66 -7.72 9.85
C LEU A 190 -9.52 -8.46 8.52
N ASP A 191 -8.30 -8.85 8.15
CA ASP A 191 -8.05 -9.65 6.95
C ASP A 191 -8.74 -11.02 7.06
N ASN A 192 -8.61 -11.69 8.21
CA ASN A 192 -9.25 -12.98 8.46
C ASN A 192 -10.78 -12.88 8.51
N ASP A 193 -11.33 -11.82 9.10
CA ASP A 193 -12.78 -11.54 9.05
C ASP A 193 -13.27 -11.34 7.62
N SER A 194 -12.52 -10.59 6.81
CA SER A 194 -12.80 -10.41 5.38
C SER A 194 -12.71 -11.73 4.60
N ILE A 195 -11.69 -12.55 4.85
CA ILE A 195 -11.55 -13.87 4.23
C ILE A 195 -12.77 -14.74 4.53
N ASP A 196 -13.19 -14.81 5.78
CA ASP A 196 -14.29 -15.67 6.22
C ASP A 196 -15.64 -15.18 5.70
N LYS A 197 -15.96 -13.89 5.83
CA LYS A 197 -17.21 -13.29 5.34
C LYS A 197 -17.32 -13.32 3.83
N GLY A 198 -16.22 -13.00 3.14
CA GLY A 198 -16.15 -12.99 1.69
C GLY A 198 -15.94 -14.37 1.06
N LYS A 199 -15.63 -15.41 1.86
CA LYS A 199 -15.21 -16.75 1.39
C LYS A 199 -14.10 -16.64 0.33
N LEU A 200 -13.09 -15.80 0.63
CA LEU A 200 -12.10 -15.37 -0.34
C LEU A 200 -11.07 -16.46 -0.65
N PHE A 201 -10.73 -17.28 0.33
CA PHE A 201 -9.69 -18.30 0.25
C PHE A 201 -10.21 -19.64 0.80
N ASP A 202 -9.68 -20.73 0.25
CA ASP A 202 -9.81 -22.04 0.90
C ASP A 202 -8.89 -22.09 2.15
N LYS A 203 -8.95 -23.21 2.89
CA LYS A 203 -8.18 -23.39 4.11
C LYS A 203 -6.67 -23.29 3.88
N LYS A 204 -6.17 -23.87 2.80
CA LYS A 204 -4.75 -23.89 2.45
C LYS A 204 -4.25 -22.49 2.09
N ASP A 205 -5.00 -21.76 1.27
CA ASP A 205 -4.69 -20.39 0.89
C ASP A 205 -4.74 -19.45 2.10
N LYS A 206 -5.75 -19.61 3.00
CA LYS A 206 -5.83 -18.83 4.24
C LYS A 206 -4.63 -19.09 5.16
N GLU A 207 -4.19 -20.34 5.31
CA GLU A 207 -3.00 -20.68 6.08
C GLU A 207 -1.74 -20.04 5.47
N ALA A 208 -1.57 -20.13 4.14
CA ALA A 208 -0.45 -19.51 3.43
C ALA A 208 -0.47 -17.97 3.54
N PHE A 209 -1.65 -17.36 3.43
CA PHE A 209 -1.84 -15.92 3.65
C PHE A 209 -1.40 -15.50 5.06
N ASN A 210 -1.87 -16.22 6.09
CA ASN A 210 -1.52 -15.91 7.48
C ASN A 210 -0.01 -16.07 7.75
N VAL A 211 0.66 -17.03 7.10
CA VAL A 211 2.12 -17.16 7.18
C VAL A 211 2.79 -16.00 6.46
N LEU A 212 2.41 -15.68 5.22
CA LEU A 212 3.07 -14.64 4.43
C LEU A 212 3.04 -13.26 5.11
N PHE A 213 1.93 -12.93 5.79
CA PHE A 213 1.71 -11.63 6.41
C PHE A 213 1.74 -11.63 7.96
N SER A 214 2.26 -12.70 8.55
CA SER A 214 2.47 -12.82 9.99
C SER A 214 3.34 -11.66 10.51
N ARG A 215 3.06 -11.20 11.72
CA ARG A 215 4.01 -10.31 12.40
C ARG A 215 5.26 -11.08 12.82
N VAL A 216 6.39 -10.43 12.83
CA VAL A 216 7.71 -11.00 13.10
C VAL A 216 8.32 -10.31 14.30
N LYS A 217 8.66 -11.07 15.34
CA LYS A 217 9.30 -10.52 16.54
C LYS A 217 10.67 -9.93 16.18
N THR A 218 10.97 -8.78 16.77
CA THR A 218 12.24 -8.08 16.56
C THR A 218 12.79 -7.52 17.87
N GLU A 219 13.93 -6.83 17.81
CA GLU A 219 14.58 -6.15 18.92
C GLU A 219 14.00 -4.74 19.11
N ALA A 220 14.07 -4.22 20.34
CA ALA A 220 13.72 -2.83 20.69
C ALA A 220 14.81 -1.85 20.19
N THR A 221 14.87 -1.61 18.89
CA THR A 221 15.84 -0.72 18.26
C THR A 221 15.20 0.11 17.16
N GLN A 222 15.83 1.23 16.78
CA GLN A 222 15.44 2.03 15.60
C GLN A 222 16.31 1.72 14.37
N ASP A 223 17.24 0.77 14.48
CA ASP A 223 18.11 0.38 13.37
C ASP A 223 17.33 -0.47 12.35
N VAL A 224 17.02 0.16 11.22
CA VAL A 224 16.33 -0.48 10.09
C VAL A 224 17.08 -1.72 9.58
N LYS A 225 18.42 -1.75 9.63
CA LYS A 225 19.19 -2.91 9.13
C LYS A 225 19.00 -4.15 10.01
N VAL A 226 18.84 -3.97 11.32
CA VAL A 226 18.50 -5.07 12.24
C VAL A 226 17.11 -5.62 11.89
N HIS A 227 16.14 -4.76 11.73
CA HIS A 227 14.77 -5.15 11.38
C HIS A 227 14.69 -5.82 10.01
N ALA A 228 15.34 -5.25 9.00
CA ALA A 228 15.40 -5.83 7.67
C ALA A 228 15.99 -7.25 7.68
N LYS A 229 17.06 -7.47 8.44
CA LYS A 229 17.68 -8.80 8.59
C LYS A 229 16.71 -9.82 9.21
N ASN A 230 15.88 -9.40 10.18
CA ASN A 230 14.87 -10.27 10.79
C ASN A 230 13.78 -10.63 9.79
N MET A 231 13.31 -9.66 9.00
CA MET A 231 12.34 -9.90 7.93
C MET A 231 12.91 -10.76 6.80
N GLU A 232 14.17 -10.53 6.39
CA GLU A 232 14.85 -11.35 5.38
C GLU A 232 14.95 -12.81 5.83
N LYS A 233 15.31 -13.03 7.10
CA LYS A 233 15.36 -14.37 7.69
C LYS A 233 13.97 -15.01 7.74
N TYR A 234 12.92 -14.22 8.04
CA TYR A 234 11.55 -14.71 8.01
C TYR A 234 11.15 -15.18 6.62
N PHE A 235 11.48 -14.41 5.59
CA PHE A 235 11.17 -14.71 4.21
C PHE A 235 12.12 -15.69 3.50
N GLU A 236 13.20 -16.14 4.16
CA GLU A 236 14.25 -16.97 3.50
C GLU A 236 13.73 -18.23 2.82
N ASN A 237 12.65 -18.81 3.36
CA ASN A 237 12.04 -20.03 2.83
C ASN A 237 10.79 -19.76 1.95
N VAL A 238 10.41 -18.51 1.74
CA VAL A 238 9.41 -18.13 0.74
C VAL A 238 10.08 -18.07 -0.63
N LYS A 239 9.52 -18.81 -1.59
CA LYS A 239 10.00 -18.72 -2.97
C LYS A 239 9.14 -17.72 -3.72
N PHE A 240 9.73 -16.57 -4.01
CA PHE A 240 9.10 -15.50 -4.78
C PHE A 240 9.34 -15.71 -6.29
N ASP A 241 8.49 -15.08 -7.10
CA ASP A 241 8.66 -14.98 -8.55
C ASP A 241 9.54 -13.77 -8.89
N GLU A 242 10.45 -13.92 -9.85
CA GLU A 242 11.39 -12.85 -10.21
C GLU A 242 10.77 -11.76 -11.08
N ASN A 243 9.70 -12.06 -11.81
CA ASN A 243 9.03 -11.12 -12.69
C ASN A 243 7.74 -10.54 -12.09
N ALA A 244 7.00 -11.35 -11.33
CA ALA A 244 5.85 -10.89 -10.55
C ALA A 244 6.27 -10.67 -9.09
N ARG A 245 6.78 -9.48 -8.81
CA ARG A 245 7.47 -9.16 -7.55
C ARG A 245 6.52 -8.64 -6.48
N MET A 246 6.68 -9.12 -5.27
CA MET A 246 6.00 -8.58 -4.09
C MET A 246 6.82 -7.42 -3.52
N LEU A 247 6.30 -6.19 -3.65
CA LEU A 247 6.88 -5.02 -3.00
C LEU A 247 6.12 -4.71 -1.72
N SER A 248 6.81 -4.62 -0.61
CA SER A 248 6.19 -4.38 0.69
C SER A 248 6.88 -3.25 1.46
N VAL A 249 6.07 -2.50 2.22
CA VAL A 249 6.54 -1.57 3.23
C VAL A 249 6.39 -2.26 4.59
N VAL A 250 7.49 -2.42 5.28
CA VAL A 250 7.53 -3.00 6.63
C VAL A 250 7.50 -1.89 7.66
N LEU A 251 6.66 -2.06 8.65
CA LEU A 251 6.48 -1.15 9.77
C LEU A 251 6.90 -1.83 11.07
N HIS A 252 7.44 -1.03 11.99
CA HIS A 252 7.78 -1.45 13.35
C HIS A 252 6.66 -1.06 14.31
N ASP A 253 6.18 -2.01 15.12
CA ASP A 253 5.20 -1.81 16.18
C ASP A 253 5.80 -2.18 17.53
N ASN A 254 5.58 -1.35 18.56
CA ASN A 254 6.09 -1.56 19.90
C ASN A 254 5.01 -1.44 20.99
N LEU A 255 3.73 -1.68 20.66
CA LEU A 255 2.63 -1.53 21.61
C LEU A 255 2.56 -2.67 22.63
N ASP A 256 2.72 -3.91 22.19
CA ASP A 256 2.65 -5.12 23.02
C ASP A 256 3.93 -5.98 22.93
N GLY A 257 5.05 -5.33 22.59
CA GLY A 257 6.36 -5.89 22.30
C GLY A 257 6.83 -5.38 20.94
N ASP A 258 8.08 -5.65 20.61
CA ASP A 258 8.67 -5.18 19.36
C ASP A 258 8.42 -6.19 18.23
N TYR A 259 7.63 -5.79 17.25
CA TYR A 259 7.24 -6.60 16.10
C TYR A 259 7.36 -5.82 14.80
N LEU A 260 7.63 -6.55 13.73
CA LEU A 260 7.59 -6.07 12.36
C LEU A 260 6.36 -6.66 11.65
N PHE A 261 5.74 -5.88 10.79
CA PHE A 261 4.64 -6.36 9.98
C PHE A 261 4.60 -5.67 8.62
N VAL A 262 4.00 -6.33 7.65
CA VAL A 262 3.75 -5.72 6.32
C VAL A 262 2.59 -4.75 6.45
N GLY A 263 2.92 -3.45 6.53
CA GLY A 263 1.94 -2.37 6.63
C GLY A 263 1.28 -2.05 5.30
N HIS A 264 2.03 -2.22 4.20
CA HIS A 264 1.49 -2.09 2.85
C HIS A 264 2.21 -3.02 1.87
N VAL A 265 1.53 -3.40 0.79
CA VAL A 265 2.06 -4.31 -0.20
C VAL A 265 1.32 -4.21 -1.54
N GLY A 266 2.04 -4.44 -2.63
CA GLY A 266 1.49 -4.55 -3.97
C GLY A 266 2.33 -5.46 -4.85
N VAL A 267 1.93 -5.59 -6.11
CA VAL A 267 2.61 -6.44 -7.11
C VAL A 267 3.19 -5.58 -8.21
N MET A 268 4.46 -5.81 -8.52
CA MET A 268 5.15 -5.15 -9.63
C MET A 268 5.52 -6.17 -10.70
N VAL A 269 5.26 -5.82 -11.97
CA VAL A 269 5.66 -6.60 -13.15
C VAL A 269 6.38 -5.72 -14.15
N PRO A 270 7.28 -6.28 -15.01
CA PRO A 270 7.86 -5.55 -16.12
C PRO A 270 6.76 -5.09 -17.10
N TYR A 271 6.88 -3.88 -17.63
CA TYR A 271 5.90 -3.33 -18.56
C TYR A 271 6.49 -2.28 -19.50
N LYS A 272 6.50 -2.56 -20.81
CA LYS A 272 6.90 -1.62 -21.90
C LYS A 272 8.21 -0.85 -21.63
N GLY A 273 9.24 -1.54 -21.19
CA GLY A 273 10.55 -0.94 -20.90
C GLY A 273 10.69 -0.32 -19.49
N GLY A 274 9.62 -0.27 -18.74
CA GLY A 274 9.55 0.09 -17.31
C GLY A 274 8.82 -0.95 -16.49
N TYR A 275 8.02 -0.50 -15.52
CA TYR A 275 7.31 -1.36 -14.60
C TYR A 275 5.87 -0.90 -14.38
N LEU A 276 4.96 -1.86 -14.21
CA LEU A 276 3.62 -1.65 -13.70
C LEU A 276 3.54 -2.16 -12.28
N PHE A 277 3.12 -1.29 -11.36
CA PHE A 277 2.83 -1.63 -9.97
C PHE A 277 1.33 -1.53 -9.71
N VAL A 278 0.74 -2.55 -9.11
CA VAL A 278 -0.68 -2.57 -8.75
C VAL A 278 -0.86 -2.78 -7.26
N GLU A 279 -1.75 -2.00 -6.67
CA GLU A 279 -2.07 -2.04 -5.24
C GLU A 279 -3.55 -1.79 -4.98
N LYS A 280 -4.04 -2.19 -3.81
CA LYS A 280 -5.28 -1.71 -3.20
C LYS A 280 -4.87 -0.85 -2.01
N LEU A 281 -5.26 0.41 -1.98
CA LEU A 281 -4.72 1.36 -1.01
C LEU A 281 -5.04 0.98 0.44
N THR A 282 -6.32 0.84 0.75
CA THR A 282 -6.83 0.34 2.05
C THR A 282 -8.05 -0.54 1.83
N PHE A 283 -8.81 -0.90 2.86
CA PHE A 283 -10.11 -1.56 2.70
C PHE A 283 -11.11 -0.64 1.98
N GLU A 284 -11.11 0.64 2.32
CA GLU A 284 -12.01 1.65 1.77
C GLU A 284 -11.47 2.22 0.46
N GLU A 285 -10.25 2.75 0.46
CA GLU A 285 -9.66 3.46 -0.67
C GLU A 285 -9.43 2.58 -1.90
N PRO A 286 -9.37 3.16 -3.12
CA PRO A 286 -9.46 2.41 -4.37
C PRO A 286 -8.25 1.52 -4.69
N TYR A 287 -8.44 0.71 -5.72
CA TYR A 287 -7.37 0.09 -6.48
C TYR A 287 -6.58 1.15 -7.26
N GLN A 288 -5.30 0.90 -7.42
CA GLN A 288 -4.41 1.78 -8.16
C GLN A 288 -3.41 0.96 -8.99
N ALA A 289 -3.21 1.38 -10.23
CA ALA A 289 -2.15 0.91 -11.11
C ALA A 289 -1.24 2.09 -11.42
N ILE A 290 0.07 1.94 -11.24
CA ILE A 290 1.06 3.00 -11.46
C ILE A 290 2.13 2.46 -12.42
N LYS A 291 2.48 3.26 -13.43
CA LYS A 291 3.58 2.97 -14.33
C LYS A 291 4.80 3.78 -13.92
N PHE A 292 5.91 3.09 -13.71
CA PHE A 292 7.20 3.67 -13.35
C PHE A 292 8.23 3.40 -14.44
N ALA A 293 9.17 4.33 -14.63
CA ALA A 293 10.30 4.14 -15.54
C ALA A 293 11.28 3.09 -14.99
N THR A 294 11.53 3.12 -13.68
CA THR A 294 12.48 2.23 -12.99
C THR A 294 11.85 1.58 -11.77
N LYS A 295 12.50 0.55 -11.22
CA LYS A 295 12.13 -0.05 -9.93
C LYS A 295 12.34 0.94 -8.79
N GLU A 296 13.42 1.69 -8.87
CA GLU A 296 13.83 2.69 -7.88
C GLU A 296 12.76 3.76 -7.70
N ASP A 297 12.10 4.18 -8.78
CA ASP A 297 10.96 5.12 -8.71
C ASP A 297 9.79 4.52 -7.91
N CYS A 298 9.51 3.23 -8.10
CA CYS A 298 8.50 2.53 -7.32
C CYS A 298 8.90 2.40 -5.85
N TYR A 299 10.16 2.13 -5.55
CA TYR A 299 10.66 2.07 -4.17
C TYR A 299 10.57 3.44 -3.49
N LYS A 300 10.96 4.52 -4.18
CA LYS A 300 10.84 5.90 -3.70
C LYS A 300 9.38 6.28 -3.42
N TYR A 301 8.47 5.87 -4.30
CA TYR A 301 7.03 6.04 -4.09
C TYR A 301 6.57 5.37 -2.79
N LEU A 302 6.91 4.10 -2.59
CA LEU A 302 6.51 3.34 -1.40
C LEU A 302 7.15 3.91 -0.13
N GLN A 303 8.44 4.26 -0.15
CA GLN A 303 9.15 4.88 0.96
C GLN A 303 8.52 6.22 1.36
N GLY A 304 8.24 7.07 0.37
CA GLY A 304 7.65 8.40 0.60
C GLY A 304 6.24 8.33 1.15
N LYS A 305 5.43 7.38 0.68
CA LYS A 305 4.03 7.20 1.12
C LYS A 305 3.89 6.92 2.62
N TYR A 306 4.89 6.32 3.24
CA TYR A 306 4.89 5.93 4.65
C TYR A 306 5.93 6.68 5.50
N ALA A 307 6.54 7.74 4.95
CA ALA A 307 7.57 8.52 5.63
C ALA A 307 7.11 9.11 6.98
N ASP A 308 5.81 9.42 7.09
CA ASP A 308 5.19 10.01 8.30
C ASP A 308 4.83 8.96 9.37
N TYR A 309 5.03 7.67 9.11
CA TYR A 309 4.84 6.65 10.13
C TYR A 309 6.00 6.72 11.13
N THR A 310 5.78 7.46 12.22
CA THR A 310 6.78 7.74 13.25
C THR A 310 6.19 7.57 14.65
N GLY A 311 7.06 7.30 15.63
CA GLY A 311 6.68 7.17 17.03
C GLY A 311 7.89 6.99 17.92
N GLU A 312 7.72 7.18 19.23
CA GLU A 312 8.79 6.98 20.20
C GLU A 312 9.26 5.51 20.18
N GLY A 313 10.55 5.31 19.90
CA GLY A 313 11.16 3.98 19.83
C GLY A 313 10.91 3.20 18.54
N LEU A 314 10.10 3.72 17.62
CA LEU A 314 9.84 3.06 16.33
C LEU A 314 11.00 3.30 15.34
N ALA A 315 11.37 2.27 14.61
CA ALA A 315 12.22 2.39 13.45
C ALA A 315 11.43 3.02 12.29
N LYS A 316 12.14 3.68 11.36
CA LYS A 316 11.54 4.19 10.13
C LYS A 316 10.99 3.02 9.29
N PRO A 317 9.89 3.23 8.55
CA PRO A 317 9.43 2.30 7.53
C PRO A 317 10.54 1.98 6.51
N PHE A 318 10.56 0.76 6.01
CA PHE A 318 11.50 0.36 4.97
C PHE A 318 10.83 -0.51 3.91
N VAL A 319 11.36 -0.44 2.70
CA VAL A 319 10.83 -1.17 1.55
C VAL A 319 11.57 -2.48 1.36
N MET A 320 10.82 -3.53 1.04
CA MET A 320 11.38 -4.81 0.64
C MET A 320 10.86 -5.22 -0.73
N ASP A 321 11.73 -5.79 -1.54
CA ASP A 321 11.42 -6.38 -2.83
C ASP A 321 11.65 -7.90 -2.75
N ASN A 322 10.57 -8.69 -2.89
CA ASN A 322 10.62 -10.14 -2.71
C ASN A 322 11.31 -10.57 -1.40
N GLY A 323 10.99 -9.89 -0.32
CA GLY A 323 11.53 -10.19 1.00
C GLY A 323 13.00 -9.80 1.21
N LYS A 324 13.57 -8.94 0.35
CA LYS A 324 14.92 -8.37 0.49
C LYS A 324 14.83 -6.87 0.69
N LEU A 325 15.62 -6.34 1.62
CA LEU A 325 15.75 -4.90 1.82
C LEU A 325 16.20 -4.24 0.52
N VAL A 326 15.53 -3.14 0.15
CA VAL A 326 16.02 -2.23 -0.90
C VAL A 326 16.49 -0.94 -0.26
N GLU A 327 17.68 -0.48 -0.65
CA GLU A 327 18.18 0.84 -0.26
C GLU A 327 17.60 1.85 -1.24
N VAL A 328 16.92 2.87 -0.70
CA VAL A 328 16.34 3.96 -1.48
C VAL A 328 17.21 5.18 -1.22
N GLU A 329 17.91 5.63 -2.27
CA GLU A 329 18.77 6.82 -2.25
C GLU A 329 17.98 8.13 -2.49
#